data_b00c0ff05c0a5b4b589b2b2001773c3b
#
_entry.id   b00c0ff05c0a5b4b589b2b2001773c3b
#
_cell.length_a   1.000
_cell.length_b   1.000
_cell.length_c   1.000
_cell.angle_alpha   90.00
_cell.angle_beta   90.00
_cell.angle_gamma   90.00
#
_symmetry.space_group_name_H-M   'P 1'
#
loop_
_entity.id
_entity.type
_entity.pdbx_description
1 polymer ?
#
loop_
_entity_poly.entity_id
_entity_poly.type
_entity_poly.pdbx_seq_one_letter_code
_entity_poly.pdbx_strand_id
1 'polypeptide(L)'
;GAWPCPAEPHPDLWVIYEGPRGPGHRLREGEWVGLSSRDLHRFGDLSSWVTWNKMLAMETATLLRAEDRALHRLLRAIHHNLLLSNLDSTYDQASSGDLLESSALVFERFNSCPELLYRTTRLLDECRIYFEIGSSFPHKNLSRYTGNEEMDYRFLCFLARAGIRHRYANPPAELQQRLEKELMIIRQKRYVAYFLINWKILKFARESGFFYVGRGSGANSLVAYLLFITDVDPLELDLFFERFINLYRRNPPDFDLDFSWTDRDDVTDF
;
A
#
# COMPACT_ATOMS: atom_id res chain seq x y z
N GLY A 1 -9.10 -21.71 -2.28
CA GLY A 1 -8.19 -21.83 -3.42
C GLY A 1 -6.79 -22.11 -2.91
N ALA A 2 -6.04 -22.97 -3.61
CA ALA A 2 -4.62 -23.16 -3.28
C ALA A 2 -3.91 -21.81 -3.44
N TRP A 3 -3.11 -21.43 -2.46
CA TRP A 3 -2.22 -20.30 -2.60
C TRP A 3 -1.35 -20.53 -3.86
N PRO A 4 -1.12 -19.51 -4.68
CA PRO A 4 -0.18 -19.66 -5.78
C PRO A 4 1.16 -20.13 -5.22
N CYS A 5 1.85 -20.97 -6.01
CA CYS A 5 3.17 -21.48 -5.67
C CYS A 5 4.01 -20.38 -5.02
N PRO A 6 4.71 -20.64 -3.91
CA PRO A 6 5.40 -19.60 -3.18
C PRO A 6 6.30 -18.80 -4.11
N ALA A 7 6.32 -17.51 -3.87
CA ALA A 7 7.29 -16.60 -4.49
C ALA A 7 8.70 -17.21 -4.41
N GLU A 8 9.55 -16.85 -5.33
CA GLU A 8 10.95 -17.26 -5.28
C GLU A 8 11.53 -16.97 -3.89
N PRO A 9 12.33 -17.86 -3.32
CA PRO A 9 12.92 -17.64 -2.00
C PRO A 9 13.66 -16.31 -1.98
N HIS A 10 13.30 -15.46 -1.02
CA HIS A 10 13.97 -14.18 -0.81
C HIS A 10 14.72 -14.26 0.52
N PRO A 11 15.97 -13.80 0.61
CA PRO A 11 16.78 -13.92 1.82
C PRO A 11 16.18 -13.21 3.03
N ASP A 12 15.34 -12.19 2.81
CA ASP A 12 14.72 -11.40 3.87
C ASP A 12 13.27 -11.82 4.18
N LEU A 13 12.81 -12.97 3.63
CA LEU A 13 11.46 -13.47 3.84
C LEU A 13 11.46 -14.87 4.46
N TRP A 14 10.64 -15.03 5.49
CA TRP A 14 10.28 -16.31 6.06
C TRP A 14 8.89 -16.70 5.57
N VAL A 15 8.75 -17.91 5.03
CA VAL A 15 7.47 -18.44 4.57
C VAL A 15 7.02 -19.52 5.55
N ILE A 16 5.86 -19.34 6.14
CA ILE A 16 5.29 -20.30 7.09
C ILE A 16 4.05 -20.93 6.44
N TYR A 17 4.14 -22.23 6.18
CA TYR A 17 3.01 -23.01 5.69
C TYR A 17 2.18 -23.50 6.85
N GLU A 18 0.87 -23.33 6.76
CA GLU A 18 -0.05 -23.87 7.76
C GLU A 18 -0.07 -25.41 7.65
N GLY A 19 0.30 -26.10 8.72
CA GLY A 19 0.17 -27.56 8.79
C GLY A 19 -1.30 -27.97 8.97
N PRO A 20 -1.71 -29.15 8.50
CA PRO A 20 -0.94 -30.25 7.92
C PRO A 20 -0.84 -30.22 6.37
N ARG A 21 -1.30 -29.17 5.73
CA ARG A 21 -1.43 -29.13 4.27
C ARG A 21 -0.14 -28.88 3.51
N GLY A 22 0.93 -28.45 4.13
CA GLY A 22 2.25 -28.21 3.54
C GLY A 22 2.33 -27.82 2.06
N PRO A 23 3.49 -27.40 1.58
CA PRO A 23 3.64 -26.89 0.23
C PRO A 23 3.69 -27.98 -0.88
N GLY A 24 3.59 -29.25 -0.53
CA GLY A 24 3.71 -30.35 -1.51
C GLY A 24 5.13 -30.58 -2.07
N HIS A 25 6.13 -29.86 -1.56
CA HIS A 25 7.55 -30.04 -1.89
C HIS A 25 8.38 -30.05 -0.62
N ARG A 26 9.65 -30.45 -0.74
CA ARG A 26 10.59 -30.38 0.38
C ARG A 26 10.87 -28.92 0.74
N LEU A 27 10.79 -28.56 2.03
CA LEU A 27 11.01 -27.21 2.52
C LEU A 27 12.41 -26.70 2.16
N ARG A 28 12.45 -25.48 1.65
CA ARG A 28 13.69 -24.74 1.33
C ARG A 28 14.23 -24.02 2.56
N GLU A 29 15.38 -23.40 2.42
CA GLU A 29 15.87 -22.44 3.41
C GLU A 29 14.86 -21.29 3.51
N GLY A 30 14.57 -20.80 4.72
CA GLY A 30 13.55 -19.76 4.93
C GLY A 30 12.08 -20.26 4.95
N GLU A 31 11.82 -21.54 4.66
CA GLU A 31 10.47 -22.11 4.71
C GLU A 31 10.28 -22.94 6.00
N TRP A 32 9.10 -22.80 6.59
CA TRP A 32 8.70 -23.41 7.85
C TRP A 32 7.30 -23.97 7.79
N VAL A 33 6.95 -24.84 8.73
CA VAL A 33 5.58 -25.30 8.95
C VAL A 33 5.11 -24.81 10.32
N GLY A 34 4.01 -24.07 10.31
CA GLY A 34 3.31 -23.67 11.53
C GLY A 34 2.33 -24.73 11.98
N LEU A 35 2.41 -25.14 13.23
CA LEU A 35 1.50 -26.09 13.86
C LEU A 35 0.65 -25.37 14.87
N SER A 36 -0.67 -25.55 14.77
CA SER A 36 -1.58 -25.16 15.84
C SER A 36 -1.53 -26.18 16.98
N SER A 37 -1.89 -25.77 18.17
CA SER A 37 -2.02 -26.69 19.31
C SER A 37 -2.99 -27.83 19.04
N ARG A 38 -3.99 -27.59 18.19
CA ARG A 38 -4.98 -28.59 17.77
C ARG A 38 -4.40 -29.66 16.85
N ASP A 39 -3.34 -29.35 16.14
CA ASP A 39 -2.70 -30.26 15.17
C ASP A 39 -1.51 -31.04 15.78
N LEU A 40 -1.15 -30.80 17.04
CA LEU A 40 -0.03 -31.50 17.69
C LEU A 40 -0.22 -33.02 17.70
N HIS A 41 -1.45 -33.51 17.79
CA HIS A 41 -1.76 -34.95 17.75
C HIS A 41 -1.50 -35.58 16.36
N ARG A 42 -1.44 -34.76 15.28
CA ARG A 42 -1.20 -35.18 13.90
C ARG A 42 0.27 -35.10 13.51
N PHE A 43 1.12 -34.84 14.48
CA PHE A 43 2.57 -34.69 14.27
C PHE A 43 3.20 -35.89 13.56
N GLY A 44 2.76 -37.12 13.85
CA GLY A 44 3.23 -38.32 13.20
C GLY A 44 3.04 -38.31 11.68
N ASP A 45 1.92 -37.76 11.21
CA ASP A 45 1.59 -37.67 9.78
C ASP A 45 2.50 -36.66 9.06
N LEU A 46 2.91 -35.59 9.76
CA LEU A 46 3.73 -34.52 9.21
C LEU A 46 5.21 -34.91 9.12
N SER A 47 5.69 -35.78 10.00
CA SER A 47 7.10 -36.20 10.07
C SER A 47 7.57 -36.92 8.79
N SER A 48 6.66 -37.34 7.92
CA SER A 48 7.01 -37.99 6.66
C SER A 48 7.63 -37.05 5.60
N TRP A 49 7.35 -35.72 5.67
CA TRP A 49 7.83 -34.77 4.70
C TRP A 49 8.46 -33.49 5.31
N VAL A 50 8.30 -33.27 6.62
CA VAL A 50 8.88 -32.15 7.34
C VAL A 50 9.73 -32.64 8.48
N THR A 51 10.95 -32.12 8.59
CA THR A 51 11.80 -32.38 9.73
C THR A 51 11.38 -31.54 10.93
N TRP A 52 11.50 -32.11 12.13
CA TRP A 52 11.14 -31.45 13.40
C TRP A 52 11.73 -30.06 13.58
N ASN A 53 12.95 -29.85 13.09
CA ASN A 53 13.63 -28.55 13.19
C ASN A 53 13.09 -27.47 12.26
N LYS A 54 12.20 -27.79 11.35
CA LYS A 54 11.49 -26.89 10.43
C LYS A 54 10.04 -26.61 10.85
N MET A 55 9.65 -27.04 12.05
CA MET A 55 8.33 -26.80 12.60
C MET A 55 8.36 -25.74 13.70
N LEU A 56 7.32 -24.93 13.79
CA LEU A 56 7.14 -23.89 14.81
C LEU A 56 5.68 -23.83 15.26
N ALA A 57 5.44 -23.21 16.41
CA ALA A 57 4.09 -22.99 16.93
C ALA A 57 3.42 -21.84 16.16
N MET A 58 2.18 -22.05 15.72
CA MET A 58 1.38 -21.04 15.07
C MET A 58 -0.09 -21.18 15.48
N GLU A 59 -0.64 -20.18 16.13
CA GLU A 59 -2.07 -20.12 16.45
C GLU A 59 -2.76 -19.03 15.61
N THR A 60 -3.96 -19.34 15.16
CA THR A 60 -4.79 -18.39 14.43
C THR A 60 -5.61 -17.57 15.40
N ALA A 61 -5.56 -16.26 15.32
CA ALA A 61 -6.41 -15.34 16.07
C ALA A 61 -7.22 -14.49 15.09
N THR A 62 -8.48 -14.82 14.92
CA THR A 62 -9.43 -14.08 14.06
C THR A 62 -10.43 -13.28 14.89
N LEU A 63 -10.75 -13.75 16.08
CA LEU A 63 -11.74 -13.17 16.97
C LEU A 63 -11.07 -12.63 18.23
N LEU A 64 -11.44 -11.42 18.63
CA LEU A 64 -11.00 -10.85 19.90
C LEU A 64 -11.75 -11.51 21.08
N ARG A 65 -13.04 -11.76 20.90
CA ARG A 65 -13.94 -12.37 21.88
C ARG A 65 -14.84 -13.38 21.19
N ALA A 66 -15.38 -14.34 21.95
CA ALA A 66 -16.26 -15.37 21.41
C ALA A 66 -17.57 -14.78 20.80
N GLU A 67 -18.10 -13.71 21.40
CA GLU A 67 -19.30 -13.00 20.93
C GLU A 67 -19.08 -12.30 19.58
N ASP A 68 -17.86 -11.96 19.20
CA ASP A 68 -17.52 -11.32 17.92
C ASP A 68 -17.76 -12.25 16.72
N ARG A 69 -18.02 -13.53 16.98
CA ARG A 69 -18.31 -14.51 15.93
C ARG A 69 -19.51 -14.13 15.07
N ALA A 70 -20.55 -13.55 15.67
CA ALA A 70 -21.72 -13.11 14.93
C ALA A 70 -21.37 -11.97 13.96
N LEU A 71 -20.58 -11.01 14.41
CA LEU A 71 -20.06 -9.92 13.57
C LEU A 71 -19.16 -10.46 12.46
N HIS A 72 -18.23 -11.37 12.80
CA HIS A 72 -17.36 -11.99 11.80
C HIS A 72 -18.17 -12.67 10.68
N ARG A 73 -19.18 -13.47 11.04
CA ARG A 73 -20.06 -14.11 10.05
C ARG A 73 -20.77 -13.10 9.16
N LEU A 74 -21.26 -12.00 9.74
CA LEU A 74 -21.89 -10.93 8.98
C LEU A 74 -20.89 -10.30 7.97
N LEU A 75 -19.68 -9.98 8.41
CA LEU A 75 -18.63 -9.43 7.55
C LEU A 75 -18.25 -10.41 6.42
N ARG A 76 -18.20 -11.72 6.68
CA ARG A 76 -17.95 -12.74 5.65
C ARG A 76 -19.09 -12.82 4.65
N ALA A 77 -20.35 -12.75 5.11
CA ALA A 77 -21.51 -12.72 4.22
C ALA A 77 -21.49 -11.49 3.30
N ILE A 78 -21.12 -10.32 3.82
CA ILE A 78 -20.95 -9.08 3.05
C ILE A 78 -19.81 -9.26 2.02
N HIS A 79 -18.66 -9.78 2.44
CA HIS A 79 -17.50 -9.99 1.57
C HIS A 79 -17.83 -10.89 0.37
N HIS A 80 -18.59 -11.95 0.58
CA HIS A 80 -19.01 -12.89 -0.47
C HIS A 80 -20.28 -12.47 -1.19
N ASN A 81 -20.88 -11.33 -0.83
CA ASN A 81 -22.15 -10.84 -1.35
C ASN A 81 -23.29 -11.87 -1.24
N LEU A 82 -23.40 -12.49 -0.06
CA LEU A 82 -24.38 -13.53 0.26
C LEU A 82 -25.30 -13.09 1.38
N LEU A 83 -26.49 -13.72 1.45
CA LEU A 83 -27.30 -13.65 2.67
C LEU A 83 -26.61 -14.43 3.80
N LEU A 84 -26.73 -13.94 5.04
CA LEU A 84 -26.15 -14.59 6.22
C LEU A 84 -26.64 -16.04 6.39
N SER A 85 -27.87 -16.33 5.97
CA SER A 85 -28.45 -17.67 5.96
C SER A 85 -27.78 -18.64 4.98
N ASN A 86 -27.13 -18.11 3.94
CA ASN A 86 -26.48 -18.89 2.89
C ASN A 86 -24.97 -19.04 3.16
N LEU A 87 -24.48 -18.48 4.24
CA LEU A 87 -23.08 -18.59 4.63
C LEU A 87 -22.87 -19.93 5.36
N ASP A 88 -22.33 -20.90 4.65
CA ASP A 88 -22.03 -22.25 5.16
C ASP A 88 -20.53 -22.46 5.42
N SER A 89 -20.13 -23.68 5.73
CA SER A 89 -18.74 -24.05 6.04
C SER A 89 -17.78 -24.03 4.85
N THR A 90 -18.26 -23.82 3.63
CA THR A 90 -17.41 -23.70 2.43
C THR A 90 -16.75 -22.34 2.35
N TYR A 91 -17.26 -21.35 3.07
CA TYR A 91 -16.70 -20.03 3.17
C TYR A 91 -15.78 -19.94 4.40
N ASP A 92 -14.65 -19.27 4.24
CA ASP A 92 -13.69 -19.06 5.33
C ASP A 92 -14.34 -18.37 6.53
N GLN A 93 -14.64 -19.14 7.56
CA GLN A 93 -15.19 -18.66 8.81
C GLN A 93 -14.23 -19.00 9.95
N ALA A 94 -14.07 -18.07 10.87
CA ALA A 94 -13.35 -18.34 12.09
C ALA A 94 -14.01 -19.47 12.88
N SER A 95 -13.19 -20.40 13.35
CA SER A 95 -13.64 -21.42 14.29
C SER A 95 -13.85 -20.82 15.69
N SER A 96 -14.54 -21.54 16.56
CA SER A 96 -14.74 -21.11 17.95
C SER A 96 -13.44 -21.02 18.76
N GLY A 97 -12.37 -21.58 18.25
CA GLY A 97 -11.08 -21.57 18.91
C GLY A 97 -10.07 -20.59 18.30
N ASP A 98 -10.47 -19.78 17.30
CA ASP A 98 -9.59 -18.79 16.67
C ASP A 98 -9.66 -17.46 17.43
N LEU A 99 -9.51 -17.54 18.76
CA LEU A 99 -9.55 -16.42 19.68
C LEU A 99 -8.15 -15.86 19.92
N LEU A 100 -8.08 -14.54 20.10
CA LEU A 100 -6.87 -13.91 20.61
C LEU A 100 -6.73 -14.25 22.10
N GLU A 101 -5.80 -15.11 22.42
CA GLU A 101 -5.58 -15.60 23.78
C GLU A 101 -4.36 -14.97 24.45
N SER A 102 -4.29 -15.07 25.76
CA SER A 102 -3.11 -14.64 26.49
C SER A 102 -1.91 -15.54 26.18
N SER A 103 -0.69 -14.98 26.22
CA SER A 103 0.53 -15.76 26.06
C SER A 103 0.60 -16.94 27.02
N ALA A 104 0.11 -16.80 28.24
CA ALA A 104 0.10 -17.88 29.24
C ALA A 104 -0.70 -19.11 28.76
N LEU A 105 -1.90 -18.88 28.19
CA LEU A 105 -2.71 -19.95 27.63
C LEU A 105 -2.06 -20.61 26.41
N VAL A 106 -1.44 -19.82 25.55
CA VAL A 106 -0.70 -20.36 24.41
C VAL A 106 0.45 -21.23 24.91
N PHE A 107 1.23 -20.79 25.89
CA PHE A 107 2.30 -21.60 26.50
C PHE A 107 1.78 -22.89 27.10
N GLU A 108 0.65 -22.86 27.79
CA GLU A 108 0.02 -24.05 28.37
C GLU A 108 -0.37 -25.08 27.29
N ARG A 109 -0.94 -24.63 26.18
CA ARG A 109 -1.33 -25.49 25.05
C ARG A 109 -0.16 -26.21 24.39
N PHE A 110 0.97 -25.56 24.31
CA PHE A 110 2.21 -26.14 23.74
C PHE A 110 3.13 -26.76 24.78
N ASN A 111 2.67 -26.99 26.02
CA ASN A 111 3.49 -27.53 27.11
C ASN A 111 4.12 -28.91 26.78
N SER A 112 3.47 -29.70 25.92
CA SER A 112 4.00 -30.97 25.42
C SER A 112 5.14 -30.82 24.41
N CYS A 113 5.29 -29.66 23.77
CA CYS A 113 6.26 -29.37 22.73
C CYS A 113 6.81 -27.95 22.83
N PRO A 114 7.45 -27.55 23.92
CA PRO A 114 7.89 -26.17 24.19
C PRO A 114 8.93 -25.67 23.18
N GLU A 115 9.63 -26.56 22.51
CA GLU A 115 10.61 -26.21 21.48
C GLU A 115 9.99 -25.51 20.28
N LEU A 116 8.72 -25.79 19.98
CA LEU A 116 7.99 -25.11 18.90
C LEU A 116 7.83 -23.62 19.22
N LEU A 117 7.43 -23.29 20.45
CA LEU A 117 7.32 -21.91 20.91
C LEU A 117 8.66 -21.20 20.95
N TYR A 118 9.70 -21.88 21.43
CA TYR A 118 11.05 -21.32 21.44
C TYR A 118 11.50 -20.93 20.02
N ARG A 119 11.28 -21.79 19.03
CA ARG A 119 11.61 -21.49 17.64
C ARG A 119 10.77 -20.34 17.08
N THR A 120 9.47 -20.30 17.39
CA THR A 120 8.60 -19.19 16.99
C THR A 120 9.11 -17.87 17.54
N THR A 121 9.38 -17.80 18.84
CA THR A 121 9.90 -16.60 19.48
C THR A 121 11.21 -16.16 18.85
N ARG A 122 12.14 -17.09 18.64
CA ARG A 122 13.41 -16.81 18.02
C ARG A 122 13.27 -16.28 16.59
N LEU A 123 12.38 -16.89 15.78
CA LEU A 123 12.08 -16.41 14.42
C LEU A 123 11.48 -15.01 14.44
N LEU A 124 10.55 -14.72 15.35
CA LEU A 124 9.96 -13.39 15.52
C LEU A 124 11.00 -12.36 15.94
N ASP A 125 11.95 -12.71 16.79
CA ASP A 125 13.05 -11.83 17.20
C ASP A 125 14.02 -11.51 16.04
N GLU A 126 14.17 -12.43 15.09
CA GLU A 126 14.95 -12.24 13.85
C GLU A 126 14.18 -11.37 12.84
N CYS A 127 12.83 -11.38 12.84
CA CYS A 127 11.99 -10.57 11.97
C CYS A 127 11.95 -9.12 12.43
N ARG A 128 12.81 -8.29 11.86
CA ARG A 128 12.86 -6.85 12.17
C ARG A 128 12.56 -6.04 10.92
N ILE A 129 11.40 -5.39 10.92
CA ILE A 129 11.06 -4.39 9.89
C ILE A 129 11.30 -3.02 10.50
N TYR A 130 12.19 -2.26 9.90
CA TYR A 130 12.47 -0.90 10.31
C TYR A 130 11.91 0.08 9.29
N PHE A 131 10.99 0.91 9.73
CA PHE A 131 10.46 2.02 8.93
C PHE A 131 11.00 3.34 9.48
N GLU A 132 11.55 4.16 8.62
CA GLU A 132 11.91 5.53 8.95
C GLU A 132 10.63 6.38 9.10
N ILE A 133 9.91 6.22 10.22
CA ILE A 133 8.66 6.93 10.50
C ILE A 133 8.90 8.01 11.53
N GLY A 134 8.25 9.15 11.34
CA GLY A 134 8.23 10.23 12.31
C GLY A 134 8.94 11.50 11.84
N SER A 135 8.92 12.51 12.71
CA SER A 135 9.42 13.87 12.40
C SER A 135 10.95 13.94 12.22
N SER A 136 11.68 12.94 12.71
CA SER A 136 13.14 12.84 12.58
C SER A 136 13.57 12.39 11.19
N PHE A 137 12.66 11.81 10.42
CA PHE A 137 12.92 11.34 9.08
C PHE A 137 12.11 12.19 8.09
N PRO A 138 12.72 13.18 7.46
CA PRO A 138 12.03 13.98 6.47
C PRO A 138 11.60 13.07 5.30
N HIS A 139 10.40 13.31 4.79
CA HIS A 139 9.90 12.64 3.58
C HIS A 139 10.96 12.71 2.48
N LYS A 140 11.56 11.59 2.15
CA LYS A 140 12.48 11.49 1.02
C LYS A 140 11.67 11.10 -0.21
N ASN A 141 11.40 12.05 -1.07
CA ASN A 141 10.94 11.70 -2.41
C ASN A 141 12.11 11.12 -3.20
N LEU A 142 12.22 9.80 -3.20
CA LEU A 142 13.27 9.08 -3.92
C LEU A 142 12.93 8.85 -5.39
N SER A 143 11.67 9.07 -5.79
CA SER A 143 11.24 8.91 -7.17
C SER A 143 11.87 9.99 -8.04
N ARG A 144 12.40 9.58 -9.21
CA ARG A 144 12.90 10.44 -10.25
C ARG A 144 12.29 10.01 -11.57
N TYR A 145 11.66 10.93 -12.28
CA TYR A 145 11.01 10.63 -13.54
C TYR A 145 12.01 10.28 -14.65
N THR A 146 13.11 11.04 -14.73
CA THR A 146 14.19 10.83 -15.70
C THR A 146 15.43 10.19 -15.08
N GLY A 147 15.38 9.82 -13.79
CA GLY A 147 16.55 9.39 -13.03
C GLY A 147 17.45 10.53 -12.52
N ASN A 148 17.22 11.77 -12.93
CA ASN A 148 18.04 12.94 -12.58
C ASN A 148 17.17 14.13 -12.19
N GLU A 149 17.40 14.69 -10.99
CA GLU A 149 16.57 15.78 -10.43
C GLU A 149 16.62 17.07 -11.29
N GLU A 150 17.76 17.41 -11.84
CA GLU A 150 17.91 18.59 -12.70
C GLU A 150 17.19 18.41 -14.03
N MET A 151 17.26 17.22 -14.61
CA MET A 151 16.52 16.90 -15.84
C MET A 151 15.02 16.89 -15.61
N ASP A 152 14.56 16.35 -14.47
CA ASP A 152 13.16 16.39 -14.08
C ASP A 152 12.66 17.84 -13.97
N TYR A 153 13.45 18.73 -13.33
CA TYR A 153 13.09 20.13 -13.21
C TYR A 153 13.01 20.83 -14.57
N ARG A 154 13.99 20.61 -15.46
CA ARG A 154 13.96 21.16 -16.82
C ARG A 154 12.75 20.66 -17.60
N PHE A 155 12.43 19.40 -17.45
CA PHE A 155 11.25 18.80 -18.08
C PHE A 155 9.95 19.39 -17.56
N LEU A 156 9.80 19.57 -16.24
CA LEU A 156 8.67 20.26 -15.64
C LEU A 156 8.51 21.68 -16.20
N CYS A 157 9.60 22.45 -16.25
CA CYS A 157 9.60 23.79 -16.83
C CYS A 157 9.19 23.80 -18.31
N PHE A 158 9.65 22.83 -19.08
CA PHE A 158 9.27 22.67 -20.49
C PHE A 158 7.77 22.41 -20.63
N LEU A 159 7.22 21.46 -19.86
CA LEU A 159 5.81 21.12 -19.87
C LEU A 159 4.91 22.31 -19.47
N ALA A 160 5.29 23.00 -18.39
CA ALA A 160 4.54 24.17 -17.94
C ALA A 160 4.51 25.29 -19.01
N ARG A 161 5.66 25.58 -19.64
CA ARG A 161 5.70 26.58 -20.73
C ARG A 161 4.92 26.13 -21.97
N ALA A 162 4.96 24.85 -22.31
CA ALA A 162 4.14 24.31 -23.39
C ALA A 162 2.64 24.45 -23.06
N GLY A 163 2.25 24.20 -21.80
CA GLY A 163 0.89 24.34 -21.31
C GLY A 163 0.32 25.76 -21.48
N ILE A 164 1.14 26.80 -21.36
CA ILE A 164 0.69 28.19 -21.56
C ILE A 164 0.01 28.38 -22.92
N ARG A 165 0.62 27.84 -23.99
CA ARG A 165 0.08 27.96 -25.36
C ARG A 165 -1.26 27.26 -25.55
N HIS A 166 -1.54 26.25 -24.74
CA HIS A 166 -2.79 25.49 -24.78
C HIS A 166 -3.88 26.10 -23.92
N ARG A 167 -3.50 26.69 -22.79
CA ARG A 167 -4.45 27.23 -21.80
C ARG A 167 -4.82 28.69 -22.04
N TYR A 168 -3.90 29.50 -22.61
CA TYR A 168 -4.08 30.93 -22.77
C TYR A 168 -3.89 31.36 -24.20
N ALA A 169 -4.92 31.94 -24.80
CA ALA A 169 -4.79 32.63 -26.09
C ALA A 169 -4.02 33.96 -25.93
N ASN A 170 -4.29 34.66 -24.81
CA ASN A 170 -3.63 35.92 -24.43
C ASN A 170 -3.22 35.81 -22.97
N PRO A 171 -1.97 35.38 -22.66
CA PRO A 171 -1.52 35.21 -21.28
C PRO A 171 -1.54 36.52 -20.51
N PRO A 172 -2.06 36.54 -19.24
CA PRO A 172 -2.00 37.72 -18.40
C PRO A 172 -0.55 38.14 -18.08
N ALA A 173 -0.34 39.42 -17.80
CA ALA A 173 1.00 39.98 -17.56
C ALA A 173 1.71 39.35 -16.35
N GLU A 174 0.95 38.98 -15.30
CA GLU A 174 1.44 38.37 -14.08
C GLU A 174 1.78 36.89 -14.21
N LEU A 175 1.36 36.21 -15.29
CA LEU A 175 1.52 34.76 -15.47
C LEU A 175 2.97 34.33 -15.32
N GLN A 176 3.88 35.03 -15.99
CA GLN A 176 5.30 34.64 -15.99
C GLN A 176 5.91 34.73 -14.59
N GLN A 177 5.63 35.81 -13.86
CA GLN A 177 6.13 36.01 -12.51
C GLN A 177 5.57 34.95 -11.56
N ARG A 178 4.28 34.64 -11.66
CA ARG A 178 3.62 33.60 -10.87
C ARG A 178 4.21 32.23 -11.18
N LEU A 179 4.40 31.87 -12.45
CA LEU A 179 4.97 30.60 -12.87
C LEU A 179 6.38 30.39 -12.32
N GLU A 180 7.26 31.40 -12.44
CA GLU A 180 8.62 31.31 -11.95
C GLU A 180 8.66 31.13 -10.44
N LYS A 181 7.83 31.85 -9.71
CA LYS A 181 7.70 31.73 -8.26
C LYS A 181 7.27 30.31 -7.83
N GLU A 182 6.26 29.75 -8.49
CA GLU A 182 5.77 28.41 -8.18
C GLU A 182 6.83 27.35 -8.51
N LEU A 183 7.44 27.40 -9.69
CA LEU A 183 8.50 26.48 -10.09
C LEU A 183 9.67 26.50 -9.13
N MET A 184 10.08 27.68 -8.66
CA MET A 184 11.14 27.81 -7.65
C MET A 184 10.78 27.11 -6.35
N ILE A 185 9.56 27.32 -5.82
CA ILE A 185 9.12 26.69 -4.58
C ILE A 185 8.99 25.18 -4.74
N ILE A 186 8.41 24.70 -5.85
CA ILE A 186 8.30 23.27 -6.18
C ILE A 186 9.69 22.61 -6.20
N ARG A 187 10.69 23.26 -6.79
CA ARG A 187 12.07 22.77 -6.82
C ARG A 187 12.69 22.73 -5.43
N GLN A 188 12.59 23.82 -4.66
CA GLN A 188 13.16 23.92 -3.31
C GLN A 188 12.55 22.90 -2.35
N LYS A 189 11.27 22.61 -2.50
CA LYS A 189 10.54 21.60 -1.70
C LYS A 189 10.73 20.17 -2.22
N ARG A 190 11.44 19.97 -3.34
CA ARG A 190 11.66 18.68 -4.01
C ARG A 190 10.37 17.99 -4.44
N TYR A 191 9.35 18.76 -4.84
CA TYR A 191 8.07 18.24 -5.32
C TYR A 191 8.01 18.02 -6.84
N VAL A 192 9.12 18.24 -7.57
CA VAL A 192 9.18 18.13 -9.03
C VAL A 192 8.65 16.77 -9.52
N ALA A 193 9.19 15.66 -8.97
CA ALA A 193 8.77 14.32 -9.36
C ALA A 193 7.29 14.06 -9.05
N TYR A 194 6.77 14.63 -7.96
CA TYR A 194 5.36 14.53 -7.59
C TYR A 194 4.45 15.15 -8.66
N PHE A 195 4.77 16.35 -9.16
CA PHE A 195 4.04 16.97 -10.26
C PHE A 195 4.15 16.17 -11.56
N LEU A 196 5.35 15.64 -11.87
CA LEU A 196 5.57 14.84 -13.08
C LEU A 196 4.84 13.50 -13.05
N ILE A 197 4.74 12.83 -11.89
CA ILE A 197 3.97 11.60 -11.73
C ILE A 197 2.48 11.87 -12.01
N ASN A 198 1.90 12.90 -11.38
CA ASN A 198 0.51 13.26 -11.63
C ASN A 198 0.26 13.63 -13.11
N TRP A 199 1.17 14.41 -13.71
CA TRP A 199 1.10 14.71 -15.14
C TRP A 199 1.13 13.43 -16.00
N LYS A 200 1.98 12.45 -15.68
CA LYS A 200 2.10 11.20 -16.42
C LYS A 200 0.80 10.39 -16.37
N ILE A 201 0.22 10.23 -15.18
CA ILE A 201 -1.06 9.54 -14.98
C ILE A 201 -2.15 10.22 -15.83
N LEU A 202 -2.27 11.55 -15.74
CA LEU A 202 -3.30 12.28 -16.47
C LEU A 202 -3.03 12.41 -17.97
N LYS A 203 -1.76 12.33 -18.39
CA LYS A 203 -1.43 12.19 -19.81
C LYS A 203 -1.97 10.86 -20.34
N PHE A 204 -1.75 9.76 -19.64
CA PHE A 204 -2.31 8.46 -20.00
C PHE A 204 -3.83 8.52 -20.08
N ALA A 205 -4.50 9.08 -19.07
CA ALA A 205 -5.95 9.21 -19.06
C ALA A 205 -6.48 9.98 -20.28
N ARG A 206 -5.85 11.11 -20.63
CA ARG A 206 -6.24 11.89 -21.82
C ARG A 206 -6.02 11.14 -23.13
N GLU A 207 -4.89 10.44 -23.25
CA GLU A 207 -4.58 9.64 -24.45
C GLU A 207 -5.51 8.43 -24.61
N SER A 208 -6.02 7.91 -23.49
CA SER A 208 -7.02 6.83 -23.45
C SER A 208 -8.47 7.34 -23.60
N GLY A 209 -8.69 8.66 -23.61
CA GLY A 209 -10.02 9.25 -23.68
C GLY A 209 -10.82 9.17 -22.38
N PHE A 210 -10.17 8.93 -21.24
CA PHE A 210 -10.80 8.86 -19.93
C PHE A 210 -11.12 10.26 -19.41
N PHE A 211 -12.29 10.41 -18.82
CA PHE A 211 -12.68 11.64 -18.14
C PHE A 211 -12.12 11.64 -16.71
N TYR A 212 -11.58 12.77 -16.29
CA TYR A 212 -11.07 12.94 -14.93
C TYR A 212 -11.32 14.34 -14.39
N VAL A 213 -11.29 14.48 -13.07
CA VAL A 213 -11.30 15.76 -12.36
C VAL A 213 -10.14 15.81 -11.39
N GLY A 214 -9.29 16.82 -11.53
CA GLY A 214 -8.19 17.08 -10.59
C GLY A 214 -8.61 18.14 -9.58
N ARG A 215 -8.63 17.79 -8.32
CA ARG A 215 -8.97 18.65 -7.19
C ARG A 215 -7.95 18.51 -6.05
N GLY A 216 -8.24 19.03 -4.88
CA GLY A 216 -7.32 19.06 -3.73
C GLY A 216 -6.56 20.37 -3.61
N SER A 217 -5.70 20.47 -2.61
CA SER A 217 -4.97 21.71 -2.32
C SER A 217 -3.94 22.06 -3.41
N GLY A 218 -3.45 21.09 -4.15
CA GLY A 218 -2.57 21.30 -5.29
C GLY A 218 -3.24 21.91 -6.52
N ALA A 219 -4.57 21.82 -6.62
CA ALA A 219 -5.34 22.40 -7.72
C ALA A 219 -5.28 23.95 -7.77
N ASN A 220 -4.78 24.62 -6.72
CA ASN A 220 -4.55 26.06 -6.71
C ASN A 220 -3.23 26.49 -7.38
N SER A 221 -2.48 25.55 -7.94
CA SER A 221 -1.19 25.80 -8.58
C SER A 221 -1.36 26.11 -10.05
N LEU A 222 -0.74 27.21 -10.50
CA LEU A 222 -0.64 27.53 -11.92
C LEU A 222 0.12 26.43 -12.68
N VAL A 223 1.16 25.85 -12.08
CA VAL A 223 1.88 24.71 -12.69
C VAL A 223 0.93 23.52 -12.85
N ALA A 224 0.09 23.20 -11.87
CA ALA A 224 -0.89 22.12 -12.00
C ALA A 224 -1.91 22.37 -13.12
N TYR A 225 -2.39 23.61 -13.26
CA TYR A 225 -3.29 24.01 -14.35
C TYR A 225 -2.62 23.87 -15.72
N LEU A 226 -1.38 24.34 -15.85
CA LEU A 226 -0.62 24.26 -17.11
C LEU A 226 -0.25 22.81 -17.49
N LEU A 227 -0.12 21.90 -16.50
CA LEU A 227 0.11 20.49 -16.72
C LEU A 227 -1.18 19.67 -16.96
N PHE A 228 -2.34 20.32 -16.98
CA PHE A 228 -3.66 19.68 -17.09
C PHE A 228 -3.96 18.73 -15.92
N ILE A 229 -3.39 18.99 -14.75
CA ILE A 229 -3.72 18.26 -13.51
C ILE A 229 -5.08 18.75 -12.97
N THR A 230 -5.38 20.03 -13.16
CA THR A 230 -6.68 20.65 -12.82
C THR A 230 -7.15 21.54 -13.97
N ASP A 231 -8.45 21.80 -14.02
CA ASP A 231 -9.05 22.76 -14.95
C ASP A 231 -9.39 24.10 -14.27
N VAL A 232 -8.98 24.25 -13.01
CA VAL A 232 -9.16 25.50 -12.26
C VAL A 232 -8.02 26.45 -12.60
N ASP A 233 -8.34 27.59 -13.24
CA ASP A 233 -7.37 28.65 -13.51
C ASP A 233 -7.14 29.51 -12.24
N PRO A 234 -5.96 29.43 -11.62
CA PRO A 234 -5.71 30.16 -10.39
C PRO A 234 -5.50 31.67 -10.59
N LEU A 235 -5.24 32.13 -11.81
CA LEU A 235 -5.12 33.57 -12.12
C LEU A 235 -6.50 34.18 -12.31
N GLU A 236 -7.38 33.52 -13.06
CA GLU A 236 -8.77 33.97 -13.27
C GLU A 236 -9.53 34.07 -11.94
N LEU A 237 -9.32 33.12 -11.03
CA LEU A 237 -10.00 33.04 -9.73
C LEU A 237 -9.24 33.73 -8.58
N ASP A 238 -8.14 34.42 -8.86
CA ASP A 238 -7.28 35.07 -7.85
C ASP A 238 -6.91 34.17 -6.67
N LEU A 239 -6.48 32.94 -6.96
CA LEU A 239 -6.14 31.95 -5.94
C LEU A 239 -4.72 32.09 -5.44
N PHE A 240 -4.54 32.06 -4.12
CA PHE A 240 -3.22 32.15 -3.49
C PHE A 240 -2.54 30.79 -3.40
N PHE A 241 -1.50 30.59 -4.19
CA PHE A 241 -0.66 29.40 -4.18
C PHE A 241 -0.04 29.13 -2.81
N GLU A 242 0.45 30.17 -2.15
CA GLU A 242 1.19 30.06 -0.89
C GLU A 242 0.34 29.54 0.27
N ARG A 243 -0.96 29.58 0.15
CA ARG A 243 -1.87 28.95 1.14
C ARG A 243 -1.64 27.45 1.24
N PHE A 244 -1.30 26.81 0.12
CA PHE A 244 -1.23 25.36 0.00
C PHE A 244 0.19 24.86 -0.24
N ILE A 245 1.03 25.62 -0.94
CA ILE A 245 2.45 25.29 -1.21
C ILE A 245 3.30 26.49 -0.85
N ASN A 246 4.07 26.35 0.23
CA ASN A 246 5.00 27.38 0.70
C ASN A 246 6.23 26.72 1.34
N LEU A 247 7.26 27.53 1.62
CA LEU A 247 8.53 27.05 2.14
C LEU A 247 8.42 26.44 3.56
N TYR A 248 7.41 26.81 4.33
CA TYR A 248 7.21 26.35 5.71
C TYR A 248 6.42 25.06 5.80
N ARG A 249 5.62 24.74 4.79
CA ARG A 249 4.83 23.51 4.77
C ARG A 249 5.75 22.28 4.58
N ARG A 250 5.60 21.28 5.45
CA ARG A 250 6.42 20.06 5.42
C ARG A 250 5.96 19.05 4.39
N ASN A 251 4.66 18.87 4.24
CA ASN A 251 4.06 17.89 3.35
C ASN A 251 3.78 18.48 1.96
N PRO A 252 3.83 17.68 0.88
CA PRO A 252 3.39 18.10 -0.43
C PRO A 252 1.91 18.48 -0.40
N PRO A 253 1.43 19.28 -1.39
CA PRO A 253 0.01 19.46 -1.59
C PRO A 253 -0.63 18.13 -2.00
N ASP A 254 -1.89 17.95 -1.70
CA ASP A 254 -2.67 16.83 -2.17
C ASP A 254 -3.23 17.11 -3.57
N PHE A 255 -3.12 16.13 -4.45
CA PHE A 255 -3.86 16.03 -5.69
C PHE A 255 -4.82 14.85 -5.57
N ASP A 256 -6.12 15.13 -5.58
CA ASP A 256 -7.17 14.14 -5.68
C ASP A 256 -7.55 14.01 -7.16
N LEU A 257 -7.32 12.87 -7.74
CA LEU A 257 -7.63 12.58 -9.13
C LEU A 257 -8.84 11.66 -9.17
N ASP A 258 -9.99 12.21 -9.54
CA ASP A 258 -11.24 11.46 -9.61
C ASP A 258 -11.44 10.93 -11.04
N PHE A 259 -11.66 9.64 -11.17
CA PHE A 259 -11.95 8.94 -12.42
C PHE A 259 -13.32 8.29 -12.37
N SER A 260 -13.90 8.02 -13.54
CA SER A 260 -15.05 7.13 -13.64
C SER A 260 -14.71 5.78 -13.01
N TRP A 261 -15.68 5.16 -12.36
CA TRP A 261 -15.51 3.81 -11.80
C TRP A 261 -15.16 2.75 -12.87
N THR A 262 -15.53 3.01 -14.14
CA THR A 262 -15.20 2.12 -15.27
C THR A 262 -13.74 2.23 -15.70
N ASP A 263 -13.11 3.41 -15.52
CA ASP A 263 -11.78 3.70 -16.06
C ASP A 263 -10.70 3.62 -14.96
N ARG A 264 -11.14 3.58 -13.70
CA ARG A 264 -10.27 3.63 -12.52
C ARG A 264 -9.28 2.48 -12.47
N ASP A 265 -9.73 1.28 -12.80
CA ASP A 265 -8.88 0.09 -12.73
C ASP A 265 -7.76 0.17 -13.77
N ASP A 266 -8.06 0.59 -15.01
CA ASP A 266 -7.06 0.79 -16.07
C ASP A 266 -6.02 1.86 -15.70
N VAL A 267 -6.44 2.93 -15.01
CA VAL A 267 -5.51 3.97 -14.51
C VAL A 267 -4.66 3.46 -13.35
N THR A 268 -5.20 2.56 -12.53
CA THR A 268 -4.48 2.00 -11.39
C THR A 268 -3.42 1.00 -11.83
N ASP A 269 -3.68 0.27 -12.91
CA ASP A 269 -2.79 -0.73 -13.47
C ASP A 269 -1.65 -0.11 -14.33
N PHE A 270 -1.82 1.14 -14.80
CA PHE A 270 -0.81 1.92 -15.53
C PHE A 270 0.36 2.34 -14.64
#